data_ca43de45fc81dface4a05d41096ebf8e
#
_entry.id   ca43de45fc81dface4a05d41096ebf8e
#
_cell.length_a   1.000
_cell.length_b   1.000
_cell.length_c   1.000
_cell.angle_alpha   90.00
_cell.angle_beta   90.00
_cell.angle_gamma   90.00
#
_symmetry.space_group_name_H-M   'P 1'
#
loop_
_entity.id
_entity.type
_entity.pdbx_description
1 polymer ?
#
loop_
_entity_poly.entity_id
_entity_poly.type
_entity_poly.pdbx_seq_one_letter_code
_entity_poly.pdbx_strand_id
1 'polypeptide(L)'
;MKTIFIMMKCDLGKAYKVAEEAVETVEQVSEVYSISGQYDLLMKCYLPDEMDIGHFVIEKLQKLAAVKDTFTIMAYKAFSEDKSN
;
A
#
# COMPACT_ATOMS: atom_id res chain seq x y z
N MET A 1 3.24 13.12 -8.83
CA MET A 1 3.10 11.81 -8.13
C MET A 1 2.75 12.01 -6.69
N LYS A 2 1.77 11.30 -6.21
CA LYS A 2 1.49 11.32 -4.77
C LYS A 2 1.84 9.97 -4.16
N THR A 3 2.31 10.03 -2.92
CA THR A 3 2.73 8.84 -2.18
C THR A 3 1.68 8.53 -1.13
N ILE A 4 1.22 7.30 -1.09
CA ILE A 4 0.31 6.87 -0.05
C ILE A 4 0.85 5.61 0.59
N PHE A 5 0.46 5.38 1.82
CA PHE A 5 0.76 4.16 2.53
C PHE A 5 -0.56 3.48 2.88
N ILE A 6 -0.61 2.18 2.69
CA ILE A 6 -1.81 1.41 2.99
C ILE A 6 -1.44 0.36 4.02
N MET A 7 -2.09 0.42 5.17
CA MET A 7 -1.97 -0.68 6.14
C MET A 7 -3.06 -1.68 5.84
N MET A 8 -2.74 -2.94 5.87
CA MET A 8 -3.64 -3.97 5.38
C MET A 8 -3.72 -5.11 6.39
N LYS A 9 -4.94 -5.52 6.66
CA LYS A 9 -5.18 -6.68 7.48
C LYS A 9 -5.59 -7.83 6.57
N CYS A 10 -4.99 -8.99 6.79
CA CYS A 10 -5.17 -10.14 5.92
C CYS A 10 -5.76 -11.31 6.69
N ASP A 11 -6.33 -12.25 5.96
CA ASP A 11 -6.75 -13.51 6.56
C ASP A 11 -5.54 -14.22 7.15
N LEU A 12 -5.78 -15.02 8.18
CA LEU A 12 -4.72 -15.71 8.90
C LEU A 12 -3.84 -16.50 7.94
N GLY A 13 -2.53 -16.28 8.05
CA GLY A 13 -1.56 -17.03 7.28
C GLY A 13 -1.46 -16.61 5.82
N LYS A 14 -2.14 -15.54 5.41
CA LYS A 14 -2.18 -15.14 4.00
C LYS A 14 -1.41 -13.87 3.70
N ALA A 15 -0.76 -13.26 4.71
CA ALA A 15 -0.14 -11.95 4.49
C ALA A 15 0.92 -11.97 3.39
N TYR A 16 1.77 -12.98 3.36
CA TYR A 16 2.83 -13.00 2.34
C TYR A 16 2.27 -13.24 0.94
N LYS A 17 1.19 -14.02 0.84
CA LYS A 17 0.54 -14.21 -0.45
C LYS A 17 -0.09 -12.92 -0.96
N VAL A 18 -0.71 -12.15 -0.06
CA VAL A 18 -1.28 -10.86 -0.41
C VAL A 18 -0.17 -9.92 -0.87
N ALA A 19 0.95 -9.89 -0.12
CA ALA A 19 2.08 -9.03 -0.48
C ALA A 19 2.61 -9.37 -1.87
N GLU A 20 2.78 -10.64 -2.15
CA GLU A 20 3.28 -11.10 -3.44
C GLU A 20 2.33 -10.71 -4.57
N GLU A 21 1.05 -10.97 -4.38
CA GLU A 21 0.06 -10.65 -5.40
C GLU A 21 0.00 -9.15 -5.66
N ALA A 22 0.08 -8.35 -4.59
CA ALA A 22 0.03 -6.90 -4.73
C ALA A 22 1.20 -6.38 -5.57
N VAL A 23 2.40 -6.84 -5.26
CA VAL A 23 3.58 -6.40 -6.00
C VAL A 23 3.51 -6.86 -7.46
N GLU A 24 3.01 -8.07 -7.70
CA GLU A 24 3.00 -8.62 -9.05
C GLU A 24 1.89 -8.04 -9.92
N THR A 25 0.74 -7.69 -9.34
CA THR A 25 -0.42 -7.33 -10.14
C THR A 25 -0.82 -5.87 -10.05
N VAL A 26 -0.35 -5.14 -9.04
CA VAL A 26 -0.74 -3.74 -8.87
C VAL A 26 0.46 -2.86 -9.15
N GLU A 27 0.42 -2.21 -10.30
CA GLU A 27 1.56 -1.44 -10.81
C GLU A 27 2.01 -0.36 -9.83
N GLN A 28 1.07 0.26 -9.13
CA GLN A 28 1.34 1.39 -8.25
C GLN A 28 2.01 0.99 -6.94
N VAL A 29 2.00 -0.30 -6.59
CA VAL A 29 2.62 -0.77 -5.35
C VAL A 29 4.12 -0.85 -5.54
N SER A 30 4.87 -0.12 -4.71
CA SER A 30 6.31 -0.07 -4.80
C SER A 30 6.97 -1.06 -3.85
N GLU A 31 6.55 -1.04 -2.59
CA GLU A 31 7.14 -1.87 -1.56
C GLU A 31 6.06 -2.35 -0.62
N VAL A 32 6.26 -3.54 -0.07
CA VAL A 32 5.34 -4.10 0.92
C VAL A 32 6.17 -4.62 2.08
N TYR A 33 5.82 -4.20 3.27
CA TYR A 33 6.50 -4.62 4.50
C TYR A 33 5.53 -5.43 5.35
N SER A 34 6.06 -6.47 5.98
CA SER A 34 5.34 -7.20 7.02
C SER A 34 5.54 -6.41 8.32
N ILE A 35 4.44 -6.15 9.02
CA ILE A 35 4.52 -5.33 10.23
C ILE A 35 3.85 -6.05 11.38
N SER A 36 4.14 -5.58 12.58
CA SER A 36 3.49 -6.08 13.80
C SER A 36 2.41 -5.10 14.22
N GLY A 37 1.50 -5.56 15.08
CA GLY A 37 0.43 -4.73 15.61
C GLY A 37 -0.91 -5.13 15.04
N GLN A 38 -1.78 -4.14 14.86
CA GLN A 38 -3.15 -4.41 14.42
C GLN A 38 -3.25 -4.80 12.96
N TYR A 39 -2.26 -4.43 12.16
CA TYR A 39 -2.26 -4.71 10.73
C TYR A 39 -1.10 -5.63 10.39
N ASP A 40 -1.23 -6.32 9.28
CA ASP A 40 -0.25 -7.34 8.88
C ASP A 40 0.77 -6.81 7.89
N LEU A 41 0.36 -5.88 7.03
CA LEU A 41 1.22 -5.36 5.97
C LEU A 41 1.15 -3.85 5.91
N LEU A 42 2.26 -3.25 5.48
CA LEU A 42 2.32 -1.83 5.13
C LEU A 42 2.80 -1.74 3.69
N MET A 43 1.99 -1.13 2.83
CA MET A 43 2.32 -0.96 1.43
C MET A 43 2.62 0.49 1.12
N LYS A 44 3.66 0.72 0.34
CA LYS A 44 3.98 2.04 -0.18
C LYS A 44 3.58 2.08 -1.64
N CYS A 45 2.75 3.06 -1.99
CA CYS A 45 2.24 3.18 -3.35
C CYS A 45 2.51 4.56 -3.91
N TYR A 46 2.83 4.62 -5.20
CA TYR A 46 2.99 5.88 -5.93
C TYR A 46 1.87 5.99 -6.95
N LEU A 47 1.09 7.04 -6.84
CA LEU A 47 -0.05 7.26 -7.72
C LEU A 47 0.14 8.54 -8.53
N PRO A 48 -0.29 8.54 -9.80
CA PRO A 48 -0.37 9.79 -10.54
C PRO A 48 -1.26 10.79 -9.79
N ASP A 49 -0.95 12.09 -9.93
CA ASP A 49 -1.68 13.11 -9.19
C ASP A 49 -3.18 13.08 -9.47
N GLU A 50 -3.55 12.73 -10.69
CA GLU A 50 -4.96 12.74 -11.10
C GLU A 50 -5.71 11.48 -10.70
N MET A 51 -5.01 10.45 -10.20
CA MET A 51 -5.67 9.21 -9.83
C MET A 51 -6.40 9.37 -8.50
N ASP A 52 -7.64 8.91 -8.46
CA ASP A 52 -8.45 8.98 -7.24
C ASP A 52 -8.02 7.89 -6.27
N ILE A 53 -7.62 8.29 -5.06
CA ILE A 53 -7.11 7.35 -4.06
C ILE A 53 -8.16 6.34 -3.66
N GLY A 54 -9.39 6.82 -3.42
CA GLY A 54 -10.46 5.91 -3.00
C GLY A 54 -10.75 4.85 -4.03
N HIS A 55 -10.84 5.23 -5.30
CA HIS A 55 -11.06 4.27 -6.38
C HIS A 55 -9.90 3.28 -6.46
N PHE A 56 -8.66 3.78 -6.35
CA PHE A 56 -7.49 2.91 -6.40
C PHE A 56 -7.55 1.84 -5.31
N VAL A 57 -7.84 2.26 -4.07
CA VAL A 57 -7.87 1.31 -2.96
C VAL A 57 -8.96 0.27 -3.17
N ILE A 58 -10.15 0.72 -3.54
CA ILE A 58 -11.28 -0.20 -3.71
C ILE A 58 -11.08 -1.11 -4.91
N GLU A 59 -10.66 -0.55 -6.05
CA GLU A 59 -10.59 -1.31 -7.30
C GLU A 59 -9.37 -2.22 -7.38
N LYS A 60 -8.26 -1.82 -6.77
CA LYS A 60 -7.01 -2.54 -6.93
C LYS A 60 -6.58 -3.31 -5.69
N LEU A 61 -6.78 -2.74 -4.51
CA LEU A 61 -6.24 -3.35 -3.30
C LEU A 61 -7.27 -4.17 -2.55
N GLN A 62 -8.49 -3.67 -2.42
CA GLN A 62 -9.50 -4.41 -1.68
C GLN A 62 -10.03 -5.62 -2.44
N LYS A 63 -9.70 -5.73 -3.72
CA LYS A 63 -10.07 -6.90 -4.51
C LYS A 63 -9.03 -8.01 -4.49
N LEU A 64 -7.88 -7.77 -3.85
CA LEU A 64 -6.90 -8.83 -3.67
C LEU A 64 -7.47 -9.89 -2.76
N ALA A 65 -7.15 -11.16 -3.07
CA ALA A 65 -7.66 -12.26 -2.27
C ALA A 65 -7.12 -12.18 -0.84
N ALA A 66 -7.96 -12.54 0.12
CA ALA A 66 -7.57 -12.65 1.53
C ALA A 66 -7.30 -11.32 2.23
N VAL A 67 -7.72 -10.20 1.65
CA VAL A 67 -7.65 -8.89 2.32
C VAL A 67 -8.91 -8.71 3.13
N LYS A 68 -8.75 -8.38 4.42
CA LYS A 68 -9.88 -8.18 5.33
C LYS A 68 -10.19 -6.71 5.53
N ASP A 69 -9.16 -5.87 5.60
CA ASP A 69 -9.35 -4.46 5.93
C ASP A 69 -8.15 -3.67 5.44
N THR A 70 -8.40 -2.41 5.11
CA THR A 70 -7.33 -1.50 4.66
C THR A 70 -7.48 -0.17 5.39
N PHE A 71 -6.34 0.45 5.65
CA PHE A 71 -6.29 1.77 6.27
C PHE A 71 -5.33 2.63 5.46
N THR A 72 -5.86 3.66 4.81
CA THR A 72 -5.07 4.50 3.91
C THR A 72 -4.50 5.68 4.64
N ILE A 73 -3.21 5.92 4.44
CA ILE A 73 -2.51 7.07 5.00
C ILE A 73 -1.95 7.88 3.84
N MET A 74 -2.38 9.13 3.73
CA MET A 74 -1.80 10.04 2.76
C MET A 74 -0.55 10.64 3.37
N ALA A 75 0.55 10.59 2.62
CA ALA A 75 1.83 11.07 3.11
C ALA A 75 2.20 12.38 2.41
N TYR A 76 2.57 13.36 3.21
CA TYR A 76 3.03 14.64 2.69
C TYR A 76 4.47 14.83 3.15
N LYS A 77 5.32 15.22 2.20
CA LYS A 77 6.72 15.43 2.54
C LYS A 77 6.83 16.64 3.45
N ALA A 78 7.13 16.40 4.71
CA ALA A 78 7.26 17.46 5.69
C ALA A 78 8.65 18.11 5.63
N PHE A 79 9.67 17.29 5.41
CA PHE A 79 11.03 17.75 5.35
C PHE A 79 11.88 16.76 4.60
N SER A 80 12.79 17.27 3.79
CA SER A 80 13.69 16.42 3.04
C SER A 80 15.04 17.10 2.96
N GLU A 81 16.07 16.37 3.36
CA GLU A 81 17.44 16.85 3.19
C GLU A 81 17.99 16.20 1.93
N ASP A 82 18.32 17.04 0.95
CA ASP A 82 18.83 16.53 -0.31
C ASP A 82 20.29 16.17 -0.15
N LYS A 83 20.58 14.88 -0.24
CA LYS A 83 21.95 14.38 -0.13
C LYS A 83 22.54 14.06 -1.49
N SER A 84 21.81 14.37 -2.56
CA SER A 84 22.32 14.07 -3.89
C SER A 84 23.51 14.97 -4.21
N ASN A 85 24.35 14.52 -5.08
CA ASN A 85 25.54 15.24 -5.48
C ASN A 85 25.64 15.36 -6.97
#